data_e4bb264194edb3b30636702e1370ee89
#
_entry.id   e4bb264194edb3b30636702e1370ee89
#
_cell.length_a   1.000
_cell.length_b   1.000
_cell.length_c   1.000
_cell.angle_alpha   90.00
_cell.angle_beta   90.00
_cell.angle_gamma   90.00
#
_symmetry.space_group_name_H-M   'P 1'
#
loop_
_entity.id
_entity.type
_entity.pdbx_description
1 polymer ?
#
loop_
_entity_poly.entity_id
_entity_poly.type
_entity_poly.pdbx_seq_one_letter_code
_entity_poly.pdbx_strand_id
1 'polypeptide(L)'
;YKLFLAVSLVNKNINVIVAQHDYFNFACSRFKGGIYIGKNVFKSHFPQSEIEKPINLSFYENLKANDISLFHLDEEGGVIPGDEDGWKQGLNFRLDPGILKEDDYVFTWGNFQKKHYASKESSLPESNFIDTGYPKLELYRPRFRYYYKKIIEEIKGKYGSYILINTNQNIANALGGIEYMLQEDIEKVCFTSKDESLRLEFIHRWAHQNKVVSNFIVLIHTLSIAMPDKTFVVRPHPGEDPNFYRLMLAGLKNVHVDKTGAVHPWIMAADLIIHDGCTTAIEAFLAEVPVVTYKSTTTEPCEQMLPNQLGVRCETIDEIMKVIRDLGEHSHSYAKKNSLIPLTMSLLKNLEMDIYDDLINVCNKLIEEKREKNAYTGKISLESMRLGEFVHSIMMGLRSVVRRFFPEKLKMFAVGRSHFRGFNRDSIDEKVQTIEQLINKKVSLNHLSSRLLIITSEVDEK
;
A
#
# COMPACT_ATOMS: atom_id res chain seq x y z
N TYR A 1 5.60 3.51 -7.34
CA TYR A 1 4.67 3.37 -8.46
C TYR A 1 4.11 4.72 -8.93
N LYS A 2 3.83 5.67 -8.02
CA LYS A 2 3.31 7.00 -8.41
C LYS A 2 4.24 7.74 -9.38
N LEU A 3 5.55 7.65 -9.21
CA LEU A 3 6.51 8.21 -10.17
C LEU A 3 6.44 7.48 -11.52
N PHE A 4 6.33 6.15 -11.53
CA PHE A 4 6.14 5.39 -12.77
C PHE A 4 4.87 5.84 -13.49
N LEU A 5 3.75 5.89 -12.78
CA LEU A 5 2.47 6.35 -13.34
C LEU A 5 2.60 7.79 -13.89
N ALA A 6 3.21 8.68 -13.11
CA ALA A 6 3.39 10.08 -13.48
C ALA A 6 4.24 10.23 -14.76
N VAL A 7 5.41 9.59 -14.82
CA VAL A 7 6.29 9.64 -16.00
C VAL A 7 5.61 9.02 -17.22
N SER A 8 4.85 7.92 -17.03
CA SER A 8 4.15 7.25 -18.13
C SER A 8 3.02 8.08 -18.72
N LEU A 9 2.26 8.81 -17.88
CA LEU A 9 1.12 9.62 -18.30
C LEU A 9 1.52 10.96 -18.95
N VAL A 10 2.70 11.49 -18.65
CA VAL A 10 3.16 12.74 -19.27
C VAL A 10 3.23 12.61 -20.79
N ASN A 11 2.71 13.59 -21.50
CA ASN A 11 2.89 13.75 -22.95
C ASN A 11 2.81 15.24 -23.34
N LYS A 12 2.83 15.57 -24.63
CA LYS A 12 2.77 16.97 -25.12
C LYS A 12 1.56 17.76 -24.60
N ASN A 13 0.52 17.07 -24.20
CA ASN A 13 -0.76 17.64 -23.78
C ASN A 13 -1.04 17.45 -22.29
N ILE A 14 -0.25 16.62 -21.59
CA ILE A 14 -0.48 16.23 -20.21
C ILE A 14 0.76 16.53 -19.38
N ASN A 15 0.63 17.47 -18.45
CA ASN A 15 1.59 17.67 -17.37
C ASN A 15 1.10 16.97 -16.11
N VAL A 16 2.00 16.34 -15.37
CA VAL A 16 1.66 15.63 -14.16
C VAL A 16 2.27 16.30 -12.94
N ILE A 17 1.44 16.51 -11.93
CA ILE A 17 1.87 17.05 -10.64
C ILE A 17 1.91 15.92 -9.64
N VAL A 18 3.08 15.71 -9.02
CA VAL A 18 3.23 14.79 -7.89
C VAL A 18 3.35 15.61 -6.62
N ALA A 19 2.41 15.41 -5.70
CA ALA A 19 2.35 16.19 -4.48
C ALA A 19 2.13 15.30 -3.24
N GLN A 20 2.57 15.76 -2.08
CA GLN A 20 2.16 15.19 -0.81
C GLN A 20 0.66 15.46 -0.61
N HIS A 21 -0.07 14.45 -0.16
CA HIS A 21 -1.54 14.52 -0.01
C HIS A 21 -1.99 15.70 0.87
N ASP A 22 -1.43 15.85 2.07
CA ASP A 22 -1.82 16.94 2.99
C ASP A 22 -1.53 18.33 2.41
N TYR A 23 -0.42 18.44 1.67
CA TYR A 23 -0.09 19.69 1.00
C TYR A 23 -1.02 19.97 -0.18
N PHE A 24 -1.36 18.94 -0.97
CA PHE A 24 -2.29 19.10 -2.09
C PHE A 24 -3.68 19.49 -1.61
N ASN A 25 -4.18 18.90 -0.51
CA ASN A 25 -5.44 19.30 0.10
C ASN A 25 -5.46 20.79 0.47
N PHE A 26 -4.37 21.31 1.04
CA PHE A 26 -4.20 22.73 1.31
C PHE A 26 -4.14 23.58 0.03
N ALA A 27 -3.48 23.09 -1.00
CA ALA A 27 -3.23 23.82 -2.24
C ALA A 27 -4.32 23.65 -3.30
N CYS A 28 -5.29 22.77 -3.08
CA CYS A 28 -6.28 22.32 -4.07
C CYS A 28 -7.01 23.51 -4.74
N SER A 29 -7.37 24.54 -3.99
CA SER A 29 -8.04 25.75 -4.51
C SER A 29 -7.20 26.59 -5.50
N ARG A 30 -5.91 26.28 -5.67
CA ARG A 30 -5.02 26.94 -6.62
C ARG A 30 -5.01 26.26 -7.99
N PHE A 31 -5.69 25.11 -8.11
CA PHE A 31 -5.85 24.37 -9.33
C PHE A 31 -7.28 24.54 -9.83
N LYS A 32 -7.46 24.73 -11.12
CA LYS A 32 -8.78 24.70 -11.74
C LYS A 32 -8.77 23.70 -12.88
N GLY A 33 -9.72 22.78 -12.82
CA GLY A 33 -9.81 21.67 -13.77
C GLY A 33 -8.73 20.61 -13.53
N GLY A 34 -8.81 19.54 -14.28
CA GLY A 34 -7.85 18.44 -14.22
C GLY A 34 -8.39 17.18 -13.57
N ILE A 35 -7.48 16.26 -13.27
CA ILE A 35 -7.80 14.96 -12.73
C ILE A 35 -6.90 14.69 -11.52
N TYR A 36 -7.51 14.29 -10.42
CA TYR A 36 -6.81 13.77 -9.26
C TYR A 36 -6.86 12.24 -9.27
N ILE A 37 -5.70 11.59 -9.27
CA ILE A 37 -5.58 10.13 -9.17
C ILE A 37 -5.13 9.76 -7.77
N GLY A 38 -5.96 9.03 -7.05
CA GLY A 38 -5.62 8.56 -5.69
C GLY A 38 -6.82 8.14 -4.86
N LYS A 39 -6.52 7.69 -3.64
CA LYS A 39 -7.50 7.28 -2.66
C LYS A 39 -8.11 8.49 -1.97
N ASN A 40 -9.42 8.60 -1.93
CA ASN A 40 -10.01 9.82 -1.40
C ASN A 40 -11.32 9.71 -0.63
N VAL A 41 -12.13 8.71 -0.88
CA VAL A 41 -13.49 8.69 -0.33
C VAL A 41 -13.72 7.40 0.45
N PHE A 42 -13.95 7.54 1.75
CA PHE A 42 -14.21 6.41 2.63
C PHE A 42 -15.52 6.60 3.38
N LYS A 43 -16.20 5.50 3.66
CA LYS A 43 -17.14 5.43 4.77
C LYS A 43 -16.39 5.38 6.10
N SER A 44 -17.01 5.88 7.16
CA SER A 44 -16.55 5.62 8.52
C SER A 44 -16.61 4.11 8.78
N HIS A 45 -15.57 3.57 9.42
CA HIS A 45 -15.52 2.17 9.83
C HIS A 45 -16.54 1.82 10.93
N PHE A 46 -17.27 2.81 11.45
CA PHE A 46 -18.05 2.65 12.68
C PHE A 46 -19.54 2.80 12.41
N PRO A 47 -20.29 1.67 12.43
CA PRO A 47 -21.77 1.71 12.30
C PRO A 47 -22.46 2.48 13.41
N GLN A 48 -21.76 2.74 14.52
CA GLN A 48 -22.32 3.36 15.73
C GLN A 48 -21.71 4.71 16.09
N SER A 49 -20.74 5.22 15.32
CA SER A 49 -20.28 6.57 15.53
C SER A 49 -21.34 7.54 14.99
N GLU A 50 -21.64 8.61 15.73
CA GLU A 50 -22.44 9.74 15.24
C GLU A 50 -21.84 10.42 14.00
N ILE A 51 -20.71 9.90 13.49
CA ILE A 51 -20.02 10.35 12.29
C ILE A 51 -20.55 9.52 11.10
N GLU A 52 -21.74 9.82 10.65
CA GLU A 52 -22.30 9.30 9.40
C GLU A 52 -21.59 9.85 8.14
N LYS A 53 -20.64 10.77 8.30
CA LYS A 53 -19.97 11.43 7.19
C LYS A 53 -18.76 10.64 6.70
N PRO A 54 -18.58 10.49 5.38
CA PRO A 54 -17.37 9.90 4.81
C PRO A 54 -16.11 10.65 5.25
N ILE A 55 -15.06 9.90 5.59
CA ILE A 55 -13.74 10.49 5.84
C ILE A 55 -13.27 11.19 4.55
N ASN A 56 -12.64 12.36 4.68
CA ASN A 56 -12.15 13.18 3.56
C ASN A 56 -13.23 13.78 2.63
N LEU A 57 -14.50 13.81 3.04
CA LEU A 57 -15.56 14.45 2.25
C LEU A 57 -15.21 15.89 1.89
N SER A 58 -14.69 16.67 2.85
CA SER A 58 -14.28 18.07 2.61
C SER A 58 -13.20 18.21 1.54
N PHE A 59 -12.29 17.24 1.43
CA PHE A 59 -11.30 17.24 0.36
C PHE A 59 -11.94 16.93 -1.00
N TYR A 60 -12.86 15.98 -1.04
CA TYR A 60 -13.61 15.67 -2.25
C TYR A 60 -14.45 16.87 -2.71
N GLU A 61 -15.15 17.54 -1.80
CA GLU A 61 -15.88 18.76 -2.08
C GLU A 61 -14.98 19.87 -2.64
N ASN A 62 -13.77 20.02 -2.11
CA ASN A 62 -12.76 20.93 -2.64
C ASN A 62 -12.31 20.57 -4.07
N LEU A 63 -12.15 19.28 -4.38
CA LEU A 63 -11.87 18.85 -5.76
C LEU A 63 -13.01 19.31 -6.70
N LYS A 64 -14.24 19.04 -6.32
CA LYS A 64 -15.42 19.39 -7.16
C LYS A 64 -15.63 20.90 -7.29
N ALA A 65 -15.41 21.67 -6.24
CA ALA A 65 -15.47 23.14 -6.29
C ALA A 65 -14.42 23.77 -7.23
N ASN A 66 -13.38 23.00 -7.58
CA ASN A 66 -12.34 23.41 -8.50
C ASN A 66 -12.38 22.67 -9.86
N ASP A 67 -13.50 22.06 -10.22
CA ASP A 67 -13.72 21.31 -11.45
C ASP A 67 -12.72 20.16 -11.67
N ILE A 68 -12.21 19.56 -10.58
CA ILE A 68 -11.26 18.44 -10.62
C ILE A 68 -12.05 17.13 -10.52
N SER A 69 -11.85 16.25 -11.50
CA SER A 69 -12.42 14.90 -11.45
C SER A 69 -11.57 13.96 -10.62
N LEU A 70 -12.22 13.06 -9.90
CA LEU A 70 -11.56 12.02 -9.14
C LEU A 70 -11.46 10.72 -9.96
N PHE A 71 -10.22 10.22 -10.14
CA PHE A 71 -9.96 8.85 -10.51
C PHE A 71 -9.57 8.11 -9.23
N HIS A 72 -10.57 7.53 -8.58
CA HIS A 72 -10.37 6.84 -7.31
C HIS A 72 -9.56 5.58 -7.53
N LEU A 73 -8.39 5.52 -6.91
CA LEU A 73 -7.51 4.36 -6.86
C LEU A 73 -7.20 4.04 -5.40
N ASP A 74 -7.74 2.94 -4.91
CA ASP A 74 -7.43 2.48 -3.55
C ASP A 74 -6.02 1.87 -3.50
N GLU A 75 -5.18 2.42 -2.64
CA GLU A 75 -3.76 2.07 -2.51
C GLU A 75 -3.48 1.07 -1.38
N GLU A 76 -4.52 0.61 -0.69
CA GLU A 76 -4.43 -0.32 0.42
C GLU A 76 -5.37 -1.49 0.18
N GLY A 77 -4.89 -2.57 -0.39
CA GLY A 77 -5.73 -3.70 -0.73
C GLY A 77 -5.05 -5.05 -0.56
N GLY A 78 -5.84 -6.11 -0.79
CA GLY A 78 -5.34 -7.48 -0.77
C GLY A 78 -5.38 -8.17 0.59
N VAL A 79 -5.63 -7.44 1.68
CA VAL A 79 -5.72 -8.00 3.05
C VAL A 79 -7.07 -7.60 3.66
N ILE A 80 -8.10 -8.31 3.27
CA ILE A 80 -9.43 -8.23 3.88
C ILE A 80 -9.70 -9.58 4.49
N PRO A 81 -10.00 -9.66 5.81
CA PRO A 81 -10.28 -10.94 6.48
C PRO A 81 -11.63 -11.52 6.05
N GLY A 82 -11.77 -12.83 6.24
CA GLY A 82 -12.98 -13.56 5.97
C GLY A 82 -13.10 -14.05 4.53
N ASP A 83 -14.29 -14.56 4.23
CA ASP A 83 -14.72 -15.10 2.95
C ASP A 83 -15.23 -14.00 1.98
N GLU A 84 -16.06 -14.39 1.02
CA GLU A 84 -16.69 -13.47 0.06
C GLU A 84 -17.50 -12.37 0.75
N ASP A 85 -18.24 -12.70 1.81
CA ASP A 85 -19.06 -11.74 2.54
C ASP A 85 -18.19 -10.82 3.40
N GLY A 86 -17.11 -11.31 3.99
CA GLY A 86 -16.09 -10.52 4.65
C GLY A 86 -15.46 -9.50 3.69
N TRP A 87 -15.17 -9.91 2.46
CA TRP A 87 -14.68 -9.03 1.41
C TRP A 87 -15.69 -7.93 1.03
N LYS A 88 -16.97 -8.28 0.85
CA LYS A 88 -18.04 -7.29 0.59
C LYS A 88 -18.16 -6.27 1.73
N GLN A 89 -18.11 -6.73 2.98
CA GLN A 89 -18.14 -5.85 4.14
C GLN A 89 -16.91 -4.94 4.17
N GLY A 90 -15.71 -5.49 4.00
CA GLY A 90 -14.47 -4.73 3.95
C GLY A 90 -14.48 -3.66 2.86
N LEU A 91 -14.98 -3.96 1.66
CA LEU A 91 -15.11 -3.01 0.57
C LEU A 91 -16.10 -1.87 0.89
N ASN A 92 -17.19 -2.14 1.62
CA ASN A 92 -18.14 -1.12 2.03
C ASN A 92 -17.51 -0.03 2.91
N PHE A 93 -16.46 -0.37 3.66
CA PHE A 93 -15.72 0.60 4.49
C PHE A 93 -14.67 1.39 3.70
N ARG A 94 -14.33 0.97 2.48
CA ARG A 94 -13.26 1.59 1.70
C ARG A 94 -13.75 2.67 0.76
N LEU A 95 -14.93 2.52 0.19
CA LEU A 95 -15.52 3.47 -0.74
C LEU A 95 -17.05 3.46 -0.62
N ASP A 96 -17.65 4.63 -0.58
CA ASP A 96 -19.07 4.86 -0.82
C ASP A 96 -19.25 5.48 -2.22
N PRO A 97 -19.65 4.70 -3.24
CA PRO A 97 -19.88 5.24 -4.57
C PRO A 97 -21.00 6.28 -4.64
N GLY A 98 -21.94 6.27 -3.68
CA GLY A 98 -23.08 7.17 -3.65
C GLY A 98 -22.72 8.65 -3.52
N ILE A 99 -21.51 8.99 -3.07
CA ILE A 99 -21.06 10.38 -2.99
C ILE A 99 -20.34 10.88 -4.25
N LEU A 100 -19.97 9.98 -5.16
CA LEU A 100 -19.23 10.32 -6.37
C LEU A 100 -20.14 10.96 -7.42
N LYS A 101 -19.56 11.80 -8.28
CA LYS A 101 -20.26 12.47 -9.37
C LYS A 101 -20.04 11.76 -10.70
N GLU A 102 -20.91 11.99 -11.67
CA GLU A 102 -20.89 11.34 -13.00
C GLU A 102 -19.57 11.45 -13.76
N ASP A 103 -18.75 12.46 -13.43
CA ASP A 103 -17.47 12.70 -14.06
C ASP A 103 -16.28 12.02 -13.35
N ASP A 104 -16.51 11.29 -12.26
CA ASP A 104 -15.52 10.53 -11.54
C ASP A 104 -15.38 9.10 -12.06
N TYR A 105 -14.28 8.45 -11.75
CA TYR A 105 -14.00 7.06 -12.09
C TYR A 105 -13.49 6.28 -10.88
N VAL A 106 -13.86 5.00 -10.81
CA VAL A 106 -13.39 4.08 -9.79
C VAL A 106 -12.53 3.00 -10.44
N PHE A 107 -11.25 3.01 -10.16
CA PHE A 107 -10.31 1.98 -10.57
C PHE A 107 -10.32 0.86 -9.53
N THR A 108 -10.64 -0.34 -9.96
CA THR A 108 -10.80 -1.50 -9.07
C THR A 108 -9.66 -2.48 -9.22
N TRP A 109 -9.35 -3.20 -8.14
CA TRP A 109 -8.27 -4.19 -8.12
C TRP A 109 -8.57 -5.42 -8.97
N GLY A 110 -9.87 -5.75 -9.13
CA GLY A 110 -10.36 -6.89 -9.87
C GLY A 110 -11.86 -6.81 -10.08
N ASN A 111 -12.37 -7.74 -10.87
CA ASN A 111 -13.77 -7.79 -11.29
C ASN A 111 -14.75 -7.95 -10.10
N PHE A 112 -14.35 -8.61 -9.02
CA PHE A 112 -15.15 -8.73 -7.80
C PHE A 112 -15.47 -7.34 -7.21
N GLN A 113 -14.45 -6.52 -7.00
CA GLN A 113 -14.61 -5.18 -6.48
C GLN A 113 -15.42 -4.29 -7.44
N LYS A 114 -15.18 -4.41 -8.76
CA LYS A 114 -15.96 -3.71 -9.78
C LYS A 114 -17.44 -4.02 -9.64
N LYS A 115 -17.83 -5.29 -9.66
CA LYS A 115 -19.23 -5.72 -9.55
C LYS A 115 -19.85 -5.26 -8.23
N HIS A 116 -19.09 -5.37 -7.14
CA HIS A 116 -19.57 -4.96 -5.81
C HIS A 116 -19.90 -3.47 -5.76
N TYR A 117 -19.01 -2.60 -6.26
CA TYR A 117 -19.27 -1.16 -6.25
C TYR A 117 -20.32 -0.73 -7.29
N ALA A 118 -20.33 -1.33 -8.46
CA ALA A 118 -21.33 -1.03 -9.49
C ALA A 118 -22.76 -1.44 -9.08
N SER A 119 -22.90 -2.40 -8.14
CA SER A 119 -24.21 -2.79 -7.60
C SER A 119 -24.75 -1.84 -6.52
N LYS A 120 -23.97 -0.85 -6.08
CA LYS A 120 -24.39 0.13 -5.08
C LYS A 120 -25.13 1.29 -5.74
N GLU A 121 -26.07 1.87 -5.00
CA GLU A 121 -26.75 3.08 -5.45
C GLU A 121 -25.74 4.24 -5.60
N SER A 122 -25.63 4.78 -6.80
CA SER A 122 -24.74 5.89 -7.10
C SER A 122 -25.20 6.63 -8.37
N SER A 123 -24.73 7.87 -8.55
CA SER A 123 -24.89 8.62 -9.81
C SER A 123 -23.88 8.22 -10.89
N LEU A 124 -22.90 7.36 -10.54
CA LEU A 124 -21.88 6.89 -11.49
C LEU A 124 -22.48 5.90 -12.50
N PRO A 125 -22.25 6.10 -13.81
CA PRO A 125 -22.49 5.06 -14.79
C PRO A 125 -21.64 3.81 -14.50
N GLU A 126 -22.16 2.62 -14.79
CA GLU A 126 -21.42 1.36 -14.62
C GLU A 126 -20.09 1.37 -15.40
N SER A 127 -20.05 2.04 -16.55
CA SER A 127 -18.84 2.23 -17.36
C SER A 127 -17.70 2.95 -16.63
N ASN A 128 -18.00 3.68 -15.56
CA ASN A 128 -17.01 4.43 -14.78
C ASN A 128 -16.34 3.58 -13.69
N PHE A 129 -16.82 2.35 -13.45
CA PHE A 129 -16.13 1.35 -12.65
C PHE A 129 -15.22 0.51 -13.56
N ILE A 130 -13.92 0.73 -13.51
CA ILE A 130 -12.96 0.14 -14.44
C ILE A 130 -12.05 -0.83 -13.69
N ASP A 131 -12.05 -2.08 -14.14
CA ASP A 131 -11.16 -3.11 -13.63
C ASP A 131 -9.74 -2.88 -14.19
N THR A 132 -8.93 -2.16 -13.42
CA THR A 132 -7.57 -1.79 -13.82
C THR A 132 -6.49 -2.63 -13.15
N GLY A 133 -6.84 -3.39 -12.10
CA GLY A 133 -5.84 -3.99 -11.22
C GLY A 133 -5.20 -2.96 -10.27
N TYR A 134 -4.16 -3.37 -9.56
CA TYR A 134 -3.47 -2.55 -8.57
C TYR A 134 -2.04 -2.19 -9.03
N PRO A 135 -1.79 -0.94 -9.46
CA PRO A 135 -0.53 -0.56 -10.14
C PRO A 135 0.73 -0.74 -9.30
N LYS A 136 0.64 -0.56 -7.98
CA LYS A 136 1.78 -0.75 -7.07
C LYS A 136 2.34 -2.18 -7.17
N LEU A 137 1.48 -3.16 -7.34
CA LEU A 137 1.85 -4.56 -7.38
C LEU A 137 2.61 -4.92 -8.67
N GLU A 138 2.39 -4.20 -9.76
CA GLU A 138 3.14 -4.44 -11.00
C GLU A 138 4.64 -4.22 -10.86
N LEU A 139 5.06 -3.33 -9.96
CA LEU A 139 6.48 -3.05 -9.74
C LEU A 139 7.26 -4.23 -9.14
N TYR A 140 6.58 -5.28 -8.71
CA TYR A 140 7.21 -6.53 -8.26
C TYR A 140 7.55 -7.46 -9.41
N ARG A 141 6.95 -7.28 -10.62
CA ARG A 141 7.24 -8.16 -11.75
C ARG A 141 8.69 -8.09 -12.19
N PRO A 142 9.24 -9.19 -12.74
CA PRO A 142 10.64 -9.29 -13.17
C PRO A 142 11.10 -8.16 -14.07
N ARG A 143 10.22 -7.63 -14.95
CA ARG A 143 10.54 -6.50 -15.85
C ARG A 143 10.94 -5.22 -15.12
N PHE A 144 10.48 -5.02 -13.89
CA PHE A 144 10.81 -3.84 -13.08
C PHE A 144 11.98 -4.08 -12.11
N ARG A 145 12.56 -5.29 -12.09
CA ARG A 145 13.64 -5.65 -11.16
C ARG A 145 14.87 -4.73 -11.29
N TYR A 146 15.14 -4.26 -12.48
CA TYR A 146 16.25 -3.32 -12.73
C TYR A 146 16.14 -2.05 -11.90
N TYR A 147 14.93 -1.55 -11.67
CA TYR A 147 14.68 -0.36 -10.84
C TYR A 147 15.20 -0.50 -9.41
N TYR A 148 15.26 -1.72 -8.90
CA TYR A 148 15.72 -2.02 -7.55
C TYR A 148 17.12 -2.64 -7.51
N LYS A 149 17.80 -2.77 -8.64
CA LYS A 149 19.05 -3.53 -8.79
C LYS A 149 20.09 -3.16 -7.73
N LYS A 150 20.39 -1.87 -7.56
CA LYS A 150 21.39 -1.38 -6.61
C LYS A 150 21.08 -1.82 -5.17
N ILE A 151 19.82 -1.64 -4.74
CA ILE A 151 19.41 -1.99 -3.37
C ILE A 151 19.37 -3.51 -3.18
N ILE A 152 18.96 -4.26 -4.20
CA ILE A 152 19.01 -5.74 -4.19
C ILE A 152 20.46 -6.22 -4.01
N GLU A 153 21.42 -5.62 -4.73
CA GLU A 153 22.84 -5.96 -4.63
C GLU A 153 23.39 -5.62 -3.23
N GLU A 154 23.01 -4.49 -2.66
CA GLU A 154 23.38 -4.11 -1.29
C GLU A 154 22.84 -5.11 -0.24
N ILE A 155 21.56 -5.51 -0.38
CA ILE A 155 20.95 -6.50 0.52
C ILE A 155 21.64 -7.86 0.39
N LYS A 156 21.88 -8.33 -0.84
CA LYS A 156 22.57 -9.60 -1.10
C LYS A 156 24.03 -9.57 -0.65
N GLY A 157 24.70 -8.43 -0.78
CA GLY A 157 26.05 -8.24 -0.25
C GLY A 157 26.13 -8.35 1.29
N LYS A 158 25.05 -7.93 1.97
CA LYS A 158 24.97 -7.98 3.43
C LYS A 158 24.56 -9.35 4.00
N TYR A 159 23.60 -10.02 3.37
CA TYR A 159 22.96 -11.22 3.93
C TYR A 159 23.22 -12.49 3.11
N GLY A 160 23.76 -12.36 1.90
CA GLY A 160 23.90 -13.49 0.97
C GLY A 160 22.54 -14.01 0.47
N SER A 161 22.46 -15.32 0.35
CA SER A 161 21.21 -16.06 0.14
C SER A 161 20.44 -16.12 1.46
N TYR A 162 19.15 -15.77 1.46
CA TYR A 162 18.37 -15.74 2.70
C TYR A 162 16.89 -16.06 2.50
N ILE A 163 16.28 -16.52 3.58
CA ILE A 163 14.83 -16.72 3.71
C ILE A 163 14.25 -15.50 4.44
N LEU A 164 13.27 -14.85 3.81
CA LEU A 164 12.59 -13.69 4.35
C LEU A 164 11.36 -14.11 5.15
N ILE A 165 11.28 -13.69 6.42
CA ILE A 165 10.13 -13.96 7.29
C ILE A 165 9.41 -12.64 7.56
N ASN A 166 8.25 -12.47 6.95
CA ASN A 166 7.43 -11.28 7.11
C ASN A 166 6.31 -11.53 8.12
N THR A 167 6.29 -10.72 9.17
CA THR A 167 5.22 -10.75 10.18
C THR A 167 4.15 -9.68 9.88
N ASN A 168 2.95 -9.85 10.41
CA ASN A 168 1.82 -8.93 10.24
C ASN A 168 0.92 -8.91 11.48
N GLN A 169 1.53 -8.82 12.67
CA GLN A 169 0.83 -9.01 13.95
C GLN A 169 0.86 -7.71 14.77
N ASN A 170 0.47 -6.61 14.13
CA ASN A 170 0.55 -5.26 14.70
C ASN A 170 -0.37 -5.02 15.91
N ILE A 171 -1.42 -5.80 16.12
CA ILE A 171 -2.26 -5.71 17.31
C ILE A 171 -1.56 -6.36 18.51
N ALA A 172 -0.87 -7.49 18.28
CA ALA A 172 -0.15 -8.19 19.35
C ALA A 172 1.19 -7.53 19.71
N ASN A 173 1.88 -6.94 18.73
CA ASN A 173 3.20 -6.34 18.87
C ASN A 173 3.23 -4.90 18.32
N ALA A 174 2.35 -4.03 18.81
CA ALA A 174 2.26 -2.65 18.34
C ALA A 174 3.52 -1.85 18.64
N LEU A 175 4.01 -1.06 17.66
CA LEU A 175 5.18 -0.17 17.81
C LEU A 175 5.03 0.81 18.97
N GLY A 176 3.82 1.28 19.27
CA GLY A 176 3.51 2.16 20.38
C GLY A 176 3.01 1.44 21.64
N GLY A 177 3.02 0.10 21.63
CA GLY A 177 2.46 -0.72 22.70
C GLY A 177 0.92 -0.81 22.66
N ILE A 178 0.34 -1.60 23.57
CA ILE A 178 -1.10 -1.82 23.64
C ILE A 178 -1.87 -0.51 23.94
N GLU A 179 -1.31 0.37 24.73
CA GLU A 179 -1.92 1.68 25.04
C GLU A 179 -2.11 2.52 23.78
N TYR A 180 -1.12 2.50 22.86
CA TYR A 180 -1.24 3.18 21.58
C TYR A 180 -2.36 2.59 20.72
N MET A 181 -2.42 1.27 20.63
CA MET A 181 -3.48 0.58 19.88
C MET A 181 -4.88 0.91 20.40
N LEU A 182 -5.05 0.99 21.72
CA LEU A 182 -6.33 1.31 22.34
C LEU A 182 -6.70 2.80 22.24
N GLN A 183 -5.75 3.67 21.83
CA GLN A 183 -5.97 5.08 21.58
C GLN A 183 -6.26 5.41 20.11
N GLU A 184 -5.96 4.48 19.19
CA GLU A 184 -6.35 4.62 17.79
C GLU A 184 -7.87 4.64 17.67
N ASP A 185 -8.41 5.44 16.76
CA ASP A 185 -9.85 5.70 16.67
C ASP A 185 -10.67 4.41 16.53
N ILE A 186 -10.13 3.40 15.85
CA ILE A 186 -10.79 2.12 15.62
C ILE A 186 -10.88 1.29 16.89
N GLU A 187 -9.76 1.05 17.55
CA GLU A 187 -9.67 0.21 18.74
C GLU A 187 -10.29 0.92 19.95
N LYS A 188 -10.15 2.22 20.03
CA LYS A 188 -10.83 3.03 21.04
C LYS A 188 -12.34 2.88 20.96
N VAL A 189 -12.93 2.90 19.75
CA VAL A 189 -14.36 2.70 19.57
C VAL A 189 -14.77 1.31 20.01
N CYS A 190 -14.01 0.26 19.67
CA CYS A 190 -14.27 -1.09 20.12
C CYS A 190 -14.31 -1.19 21.65
N PHE A 191 -13.40 -0.50 22.37
CA PHE A 191 -13.32 -0.55 23.83
C PHE A 191 -14.26 0.42 24.54
N THR A 192 -14.63 1.54 23.93
CA THR A 192 -15.56 2.53 24.50
C THR A 192 -17.00 2.30 24.04
N SER A 193 -17.22 1.47 23.04
CA SER A 193 -18.55 1.10 22.57
C SER A 193 -19.36 0.42 23.67
N LYS A 194 -20.67 0.71 23.70
CA LYS A 194 -21.64 -0.05 24.49
C LYS A 194 -21.94 -1.43 23.87
N ASP A 195 -21.53 -1.64 22.62
CA ASP A 195 -21.67 -2.90 21.91
C ASP A 195 -20.56 -3.87 22.34
N GLU A 196 -20.94 -4.84 23.13
CA GLU A 196 -20.03 -5.86 23.64
C GLU A 196 -19.47 -6.75 22.52
N SER A 197 -20.19 -6.90 21.41
CA SER A 197 -19.74 -7.72 20.28
C SER A 197 -18.47 -7.14 19.62
N LEU A 198 -18.37 -5.82 19.46
CA LEU A 198 -17.18 -5.16 18.93
C LEU A 198 -15.95 -5.34 19.84
N ARG A 199 -16.19 -5.29 21.16
CA ARG A 199 -15.12 -5.52 22.15
C ARG A 199 -14.61 -6.95 22.10
N LEU A 200 -15.52 -7.92 22.04
CA LEU A 200 -15.16 -9.34 21.94
C LEU A 200 -14.44 -9.64 20.62
N GLU A 201 -14.87 -9.05 19.51
CA GLU A 201 -14.18 -9.19 18.23
C GLU A 201 -12.72 -8.71 18.31
N PHE A 202 -12.47 -7.54 18.91
CA PHE A 202 -11.11 -7.06 19.12
C PHE A 202 -10.30 -8.02 20.00
N ILE A 203 -10.86 -8.49 21.11
CA ILE A 203 -10.20 -9.43 22.02
C ILE A 203 -9.84 -10.72 21.29
N HIS A 204 -10.72 -11.24 20.46
CA HIS A 204 -10.46 -12.45 19.67
C HIS A 204 -9.34 -12.22 18.64
N ARG A 205 -9.34 -11.08 17.94
CA ARG A 205 -8.26 -10.72 17.02
C ARG A 205 -6.92 -10.57 17.73
N TRP A 206 -6.91 -9.91 18.88
CA TRP A 206 -5.71 -9.76 19.71
C TRP A 206 -5.20 -11.14 20.20
N ALA A 207 -6.07 -12.00 20.71
CA ALA A 207 -5.70 -13.34 21.15
C ALA A 207 -5.15 -14.20 20.00
N HIS A 208 -5.79 -14.14 18.82
CA HIS A 208 -5.32 -14.81 17.61
C HIS A 208 -3.91 -14.34 17.23
N GLN A 209 -3.69 -13.01 17.11
CA GLN A 209 -2.38 -12.47 16.73
C GLN A 209 -1.28 -12.79 17.74
N ASN A 210 -1.58 -12.84 19.05
CA ASN A 210 -0.61 -13.29 20.06
C ASN A 210 -0.19 -14.75 19.85
N LYS A 211 -1.13 -15.65 19.50
CA LYS A 211 -0.81 -17.03 19.12
C LYS A 211 0.13 -17.08 17.92
N VAL A 212 -0.19 -16.33 16.87
CA VAL A 212 0.62 -16.29 15.65
C VAL A 212 2.02 -15.77 15.94
N VAL A 213 2.17 -14.65 16.67
CA VAL A 213 3.48 -14.12 17.06
C VAL A 213 4.30 -15.17 17.82
N SER A 214 3.69 -15.83 18.82
CA SER A 214 4.36 -16.86 19.61
C SER A 214 4.85 -18.01 18.72
N ASN A 215 4.00 -18.48 17.82
CA ASN A 215 4.34 -19.56 16.91
C ASN A 215 5.44 -19.17 15.90
N PHE A 216 5.48 -17.90 15.43
CA PHE A 216 6.57 -17.41 14.61
C PHE A 216 7.90 -17.34 15.35
N ILE A 217 7.91 -16.96 16.63
CA ILE A 217 9.12 -17.02 17.46
C ILE A 217 9.64 -18.45 17.57
N VAL A 218 8.75 -19.43 17.85
CA VAL A 218 9.11 -20.86 17.92
C VAL A 218 9.63 -21.35 16.56
N LEU A 219 8.94 -21.01 15.47
CA LEU A 219 9.37 -21.35 14.11
C LEU A 219 10.80 -20.86 13.84
N ILE A 220 11.06 -19.56 14.04
CA ILE A 220 12.33 -18.93 13.70
C ILE A 220 13.45 -19.56 14.54
N HIS A 221 13.21 -19.78 15.84
CA HIS A 221 14.17 -20.42 16.74
C HIS A 221 14.49 -21.85 16.27
N THR A 222 13.46 -22.63 15.94
CA THR A 222 13.62 -24.03 15.48
C THR A 222 14.36 -24.09 14.14
N LEU A 223 13.99 -23.25 13.16
CA LEU A 223 14.67 -23.17 11.88
C LEU A 223 16.13 -22.76 12.01
N SER A 224 16.42 -21.79 12.88
CA SER A 224 17.79 -21.32 13.12
C SER A 224 18.72 -22.45 13.63
N ILE A 225 18.22 -23.27 14.55
CA ILE A 225 18.99 -24.39 15.11
C ILE A 225 19.09 -25.56 14.12
N ALA A 226 17.99 -25.89 13.45
CA ALA A 226 17.93 -27.03 12.53
C ALA A 226 18.67 -26.79 11.20
N MET A 227 18.87 -25.53 10.82
CA MET A 227 19.45 -25.10 9.54
C MET A 227 20.50 -23.99 9.78
N PRO A 228 21.62 -24.29 10.43
CA PRO A 228 22.62 -23.27 10.80
C PRO A 228 23.36 -22.68 9.58
N ASP A 229 23.30 -23.33 8.44
CA ASP A 229 23.84 -22.88 7.14
C ASP A 229 22.93 -21.91 6.38
N LYS A 230 21.67 -21.75 6.81
CA LYS A 230 20.71 -20.83 6.20
C LYS A 230 20.68 -19.50 6.97
N THR A 231 20.51 -18.43 6.23
CA THR A 231 20.28 -17.09 6.81
C THR A 231 18.79 -16.78 6.82
N PHE A 232 18.29 -16.31 7.94
CA PHE A 232 16.89 -15.89 8.13
C PHE A 232 16.83 -14.39 8.40
N VAL A 233 16.05 -13.66 7.60
CA VAL A 233 15.81 -12.24 7.80
C VAL A 233 14.37 -12.05 8.24
N VAL A 234 14.18 -11.59 9.48
CA VAL A 234 12.87 -11.25 10.03
C VAL A 234 12.58 -9.79 9.74
N ARG A 235 11.49 -9.55 9.02
CA ARG A 235 11.06 -8.20 8.68
C ARG A 235 9.68 -7.92 9.25
N PRO A 236 9.61 -7.27 10.43
CA PRO A 236 8.33 -6.92 11.05
C PRO A 236 7.52 -5.94 10.20
N HIS A 237 6.19 -6.06 10.27
CA HIS A 237 5.28 -5.09 9.67
C HIS A 237 5.60 -3.65 10.13
N PRO A 238 5.35 -2.61 9.33
CA PRO A 238 5.60 -1.21 9.73
C PRO A 238 4.98 -0.80 11.07
N GLY A 239 3.84 -1.37 11.44
CA GLY A 239 3.17 -1.13 12.73
C GLY A 239 3.71 -1.94 13.91
N GLU A 240 4.60 -2.92 13.70
CA GLU A 240 5.16 -3.75 14.77
C GLU A 240 6.44 -3.16 15.36
N ASP A 241 6.68 -3.45 16.65
CA ASP A 241 7.97 -3.13 17.32
C ASP A 241 9.05 -4.15 16.95
N PRO A 242 10.09 -3.75 16.19
CA PRO A 242 11.18 -4.65 15.85
C PRO A 242 12.04 -5.07 17.05
N ASN A 243 12.03 -4.31 18.16
CA ASN A 243 12.82 -4.63 19.34
C ASN A 243 12.30 -5.90 20.03
N PHE A 244 11.00 -6.14 19.99
CA PHE A 244 10.42 -7.39 20.45
C PHE A 244 11.14 -8.59 19.81
N TYR A 245 11.22 -8.61 18.48
CA TYR A 245 11.89 -9.71 17.76
C TYR A 245 13.39 -9.77 18.04
N ARG A 246 14.08 -8.63 18.16
CA ARG A 246 15.51 -8.59 18.49
C ARG A 246 15.81 -9.19 19.86
N LEU A 247 14.93 -8.95 20.84
CA LEU A 247 15.04 -9.51 22.18
C LEU A 247 14.73 -11.01 22.21
N MET A 248 13.61 -11.42 21.59
CA MET A 248 13.16 -12.80 21.59
C MET A 248 14.08 -13.75 20.80
N LEU A 249 14.77 -13.24 19.79
CA LEU A 249 15.67 -14.01 18.92
C LEU A 249 17.16 -13.73 19.21
N ALA A 250 17.45 -13.10 20.34
CA ALA A 250 18.83 -12.77 20.74
C ALA A 250 19.69 -14.05 20.85
N GLY A 251 20.93 -13.96 20.35
CA GLY A 251 21.89 -15.08 20.39
C GLY A 251 21.83 -16.04 19.19
N LEU A 252 20.82 -15.97 18.34
CA LEU A 252 20.75 -16.75 17.10
C LEU A 252 21.64 -16.07 16.02
N LYS A 253 22.73 -16.75 15.64
CA LYS A 253 23.79 -16.15 14.79
C LYS A 253 23.38 -15.95 13.33
N ASN A 254 22.46 -16.77 12.85
CA ASN A 254 21.95 -16.77 11.46
C ASN A 254 20.56 -16.12 11.32
N VAL A 255 20.09 -15.40 12.35
CA VAL A 255 18.82 -14.66 12.34
C VAL A 255 19.09 -13.16 12.45
N HIS A 256 18.52 -12.40 11.54
CA HIS A 256 18.67 -10.95 11.49
C HIS A 256 17.32 -10.26 11.49
N VAL A 257 17.11 -9.25 12.34
CA VAL A 257 15.88 -8.43 12.37
C VAL A 257 16.16 -7.09 11.70
N ASP A 258 15.63 -6.89 10.50
CA ASP A 258 15.86 -5.66 9.73
C ASP A 258 14.53 -5.12 9.16
N LYS A 259 14.22 -3.85 9.45
CA LYS A 259 13.02 -3.13 9.03
C LYS A 259 13.37 -1.92 8.14
N THR A 260 14.59 -1.84 7.63
CA THR A 260 15.06 -0.68 6.85
C THR A 260 14.49 -0.66 5.44
N GLY A 261 14.14 0.55 4.98
CA GLY A 261 13.69 0.80 3.62
C GLY A 261 12.36 0.15 3.23
N ALA A 262 12.02 0.22 1.95
CA ALA A 262 10.82 -0.41 1.39
C ALA A 262 10.99 -1.93 1.28
N VAL A 263 9.88 -2.66 1.32
CA VAL A 263 9.90 -4.14 1.30
C VAL A 263 10.23 -4.72 -0.08
N HIS A 264 9.98 -3.98 -1.17
CA HIS A 264 10.15 -4.45 -2.56
C HIS A 264 11.52 -5.12 -2.83
N PRO A 265 12.67 -4.45 -2.61
CA PRO A 265 13.96 -5.06 -2.90
C PRO A 265 14.28 -6.25 -1.99
N TRP A 266 13.73 -6.28 -0.76
CA TRP A 266 13.90 -7.41 0.15
C TRP A 266 13.20 -8.66 -0.36
N ILE A 267 11.98 -8.52 -0.89
CA ILE A 267 11.24 -9.62 -1.50
C ILE A 267 11.99 -10.13 -2.73
N MET A 268 12.40 -9.23 -3.62
CA MET A 268 13.09 -9.59 -4.86
C MET A 268 14.49 -10.19 -4.65
N ALA A 269 15.10 -9.96 -3.49
CA ALA A 269 16.41 -10.50 -3.13
C ALA A 269 16.32 -11.85 -2.40
N ALA A 270 15.18 -12.20 -1.82
CA ALA A 270 14.96 -13.41 -1.05
C ALA A 270 14.87 -14.67 -1.93
N ASP A 271 15.26 -15.82 -1.37
CA ASP A 271 15.09 -17.12 -2.01
C ASP A 271 13.72 -17.74 -1.72
N LEU A 272 13.13 -17.39 -0.58
CA LEU A 272 11.82 -17.83 -0.11
C LEU A 272 11.23 -16.79 0.84
N ILE A 273 9.91 -16.67 0.84
CA ILE A 273 9.18 -15.88 1.82
C ILE A 273 8.30 -16.78 2.69
N ILE A 274 8.34 -16.55 4.01
CA ILE A 274 7.40 -17.17 4.98
C ILE A 274 6.54 -16.06 5.58
N HIS A 275 5.24 -16.26 5.58
CA HIS A 275 4.27 -15.30 6.13
C HIS A 275 3.02 -15.97 6.71
N ASP A 276 2.15 -15.18 7.37
CA ASP A 276 0.74 -15.46 7.62
C ASP A 276 -0.07 -14.18 7.41
N GLY A 277 -1.00 -14.19 6.45
CA GLY A 277 -1.94 -13.10 6.19
C GLY A 277 -1.33 -11.77 5.75
N CYS A 278 -0.15 -11.76 5.11
CA CYS A 278 0.53 -10.54 4.71
C CYS A 278 0.43 -10.28 3.20
N THR A 279 0.21 -9.03 2.80
CA THR A 279 0.23 -8.61 1.37
C THR A 279 1.54 -8.98 0.67
N THR A 280 2.63 -9.15 1.42
CA THR A 280 3.93 -9.53 0.86
C THR A 280 3.92 -10.89 0.16
N ALA A 281 2.93 -11.74 0.42
CA ALA A 281 2.72 -12.95 -0.36
C ALA A 281 2.31 -12.65 -1.81
N ILE A 282 1.41 -11.69 -2.01
CA ILE A 282 0.98 -11.24 -3.35
C ILE A 282 2.17 -10.64 -4.08
N GLU A 283 2.93 -9.82 -3.38
CA GLU A 283 4.12 -9.14 -3.87
C GLU A 283 5.20 -10.15 -4.29
N ALA A 284 5.43 -11.18 -3.48
CA ALA A 284 6.37 -12.25 -3.76
C ALA A 284 5.91 -13.13 -4.94
N PHE A 285 4.63 -13.47 -4.98
CA PHE A 285 4.05 -14.23 -6.08
C PHE A 285 4.27 -13.52 -7.44
N LEU A 286 4.04 -12.20 -7.48
CA LEU A 286 4.27 -11.40 -8.69
C LEU A 286 5.77 -11.21 -9.01
N ALA A 287 6.64 -11.25 -7.98
CA ALA A 287 8.09 -11.23 -8.14
C ALA A 287 8.69 -12.61 -8.54
N GLU A 288 7.86 -13.64 -8.67
CA GLU A 288 8.26 -15.02 -8.91
C GLU A 288 9.21 -15.58 -7.82
N VAL A 289 9.02 -15.11 -6.58
CA VAL A 289 9.71 -15.60 -5.41
C VAL A 289 8.83 -16.63 -4.71
N PRO A 290 9.36 -17.83 -4.35
CA PRO A 290 8.60 -18.85 -3.64
C PRO A 290 7.98 -18.34 -2.34
N VAL A 291 6.74 -18.77 -2.06
CA VAL A 291 5.96 -18.33 -0.89
C VAL A 291 5.54 -19.53 -0.06
N VAL A 292 5.74 -19.45 1.24
CA VAL A 292 5.18 -20.36 2.26
C VAL A 292 4.23 -19.58 3.16
N THR A 293 3.00 -20.04 3.23
CA THR A 293 2.01 -19.58 4.20
C THR A 293 2.07 -20.47 5.43
N TYR A 294 2.56 -19.97 6.57
CA TYR A 294 2.61 -20.71 7.82
C TYR A 294 1.30 -20.57 8.59
N LYS A 295 0.42 -21.53 8.49
CA LYS A 295 -0.86 -21.58 9.21
C LYS A 295 -0.75 -22.37 10.51
N SER A 296 -0.03 -21.80 11.48
CA SER A 296 0.16 -22.38 12.81
C SER A 296 -1.09 -22.36 13.70
N THR A 297 -2.08 -21.58 13.32
CA THR A 297 -3.39 -21.51 13.99
C THR A 297 -4.46 -21.08 12.99
N THR A 298 -5.65 -21.62 13.15
CA THR A 298 -6.82 -21.29 12.34
C THR A 298 -7.86 -20.58 13.20
N THR A 299 -8.28 -19.40 12.73
CA THR A 299 -9.44 -18.69 13.29
C THR A 299 -10.12 -18.04 12.09
N GLU A 300 -11.18 -18.67 11.59
CA GLU A 300 -11.81 -18.30 10.33
C GLU A 300 -12.13 -16.81 10.18
N PRO A 301 -12.66 -16.10 11.18
CA PRO A 301 -12.93 -14.67 11.04
C PRO A 301 -11.67 -13.81 10.80
N CYS A 302 -10.48 -14.34 11.13
CA CYS A 302 -9.19 -13.64 10.98
C CYS A 302 -8.41 -14.12 9.75
N GLU A 303 -8.93 -15.09 8.99
CA GLU A 303 -8.25 -15.64 7.80
C GLU A 303 -8.12 -14.57 6.70
N GLN A 304 -6.91 -14.38 6.22
CA GLN A 304 -6.62 -13.49 5.10
C GLN A 304 -6.59 -14.29 3.79
N MET A 305 -7.78 -14.50 3.21
CA MET A 305 -7.99 -15.43 2.11
C MET A 305 -7.03 -15.22 0.94
N LEU A 306 -6.92 -14.01 0.40
CA LEU A 306 -6.13 -13.77 -0.81
C LEU A 306 -4.64 -14.06 -0.61
N PRO A 307 -3.91 -13.45 0.36
CA PRO A 307 -2.47 -13.75 0.52
C PRO A 307 -2.22 -15.20 0.96
N ASN A 308 -3.11 -15.82 1.74
CA ASN A 308 -2.92 -17.16 2.26
C ASN A 308 -3.19 -18.28 1.24
N GLN A 309 -3.71 -17.96 0.06
CA GLN A 309 -3.86 -18.90 -1.06
C GLN A 309 -2.68 -18.87 -2.03
N LEU A 310 -1.73 -17.94 -1.84
CA LEU A 310 -0.57 -17.81 -2.71
C LEU A 310 0.62 -18.56 -2.10
N GLY A 311 1.05 -19.60 -2.77
CA GLY A 311 2.19 -20.41 -2.34
C GLY A 311 1.82 -21.74 -1.67
N VAL A 312 2.77 -22.29 -0.92
CA VAL A 312 2.63 -23.58 -0.22
C VAL A 312 2.11 -23.34 1.18
N ARG A 313 0.94 -23.88 1.50
CA ARG A 313 0.41 -23.87 2.86
C ARG A 313 1.11 -24.93 3.70
N CYS A 314 1.68 -24.53 4.81
CA CYS A 314 2.29 -25.38 5.82
C CYS A 314 1.63 -25.13 7.19
N GLU A 315 1.29 -26.19 7.90
CA GLU A 315 0.69 -26.13 9.24
C GLU A 315 1.70 -26.48 10.34
N THR A 316 2.79 -27.14 9.95
CA THR A 316 3.87 -27.56 10.85
C THR A 316 5.23 -27.00 10.44
N ILE A 317 6.14 -26.93 11.40
CA ILE A 317 7.53 -26.50 11.15
C ILE A 317 8.27 -27.51 10.28
N ASP A 318 7.99 -28.82 10.44
CA ASP A 318 8.60 -29.88 9.64
C ASP A 318 8.27 -29.76 8.15
N GLU A 319 7.01 -29.38 7.82
CA GLU A 319 6.61 -29.10 6.44
C GLU A 319 7.39 -27.92 5.87
N ILE A 320 7.58 -26.85 6.65
CA ILE A 320 8.38 -25.69 6.23
C ILE A 320 9.82 -26.11 5.99
N MET A 321 10.42 -26.87 6.92
CA MET A 321 11.79 -27.37 6.74
C MET A 321 11.94 -28.23 5.50
N LYS A 322 10.94 -29.04 5.16
CA LYS A 322 10.92 -29.81 3.91
C LYS A 322 10.93 -28.87 2.69
N VAL A 323 10.03 -27.88 2.63
CA VAL A 323 10.00 -26.88 1.56
C VAL A 323 11.34 -26.17 1.41
N ILE A 324 11.99 -25.79 2.52
CA ILE A 324 13.30 -25.11 2.49
C ILE A 324 14.39 -26.02 1.91
N ARG A 325 14.41 -27.31 2.24
CA ARG A 325 15.37 -28.28 1.70
C ARG A 325 15.17 -28.50 0.20
N ASP A 326 13.92 -28.55 -0.25
CA ASP A 326 13.55 -28.83 -1.64
C ASP A 326 13.66 -27.60 -2.56
N LEU A 327 13.96 -26.39 -2.01
CA LEU A 327 14.05 -25.13 -2.77
C LEU A 327 15.01 -25.20 -3.97
N GLY A 328 16.15 -25.91 -3.85
CA GLY A 328 17.15 -26.03 -4.90
C GLY A 328 16.68 -26.82 -6.12
N GLU A 329 15.75 -27.76 -5.92
CA GLU A 329 15.26 -28.68 -6.97
C GLU A 329 13.95 -28.20 -7.61
N HIS A 330 13.14 -27.41 -6.91
CA HIS A 330 11.76 -27.10 -7.29
C HIS A 330 11.37 -25.63 -7.21
N SER A 331 12.31 -24.70 -7.18
CA SER A 331 12.04 -23.25 -6.97
C SER A 331 10.97 -22.67 -7.91
N HIS A 332 10.91 -23.15 -9.17
CA HIS A 332 9.89 -22.72 -10.13
C HIS A 332 8.50 -23.35 -9.92
N SER A 333 8.39 -24.48 -9.19
CA SER A 333 7.10 -25.15 -8.98
C SER A 333 6.29 -24.50 -7.87
N TYR A 334 6.96 -23.86 -6.90
CA TYR A 334 6.30 -23.19 -5.76
C TYR A 334 5.71 -21.82 -6.11
N ALA A 335 6.17 -21.21 -7.21
CA ALA A 335 5.65 -19.91 -7.68
C ALA A 335 4.47 -20.03 -8.65
N LYS A 336 4.02 -21.28 -9.00
CA LYS A 336 3.02 -21.48 -10.04
C LYS A 336 1.58 -21.34 -9.55
N LYS A 337 0.75 -20.72 -10.39
CA LYS A 337 -0.71 -20.48 -10.32
C LYS A 337 -1.61 -21.72 -10.06
N ASN A 338 -1.08 -22.86 -9.65
CA ASN A 338 -1.67 -24.18 -9.87
C ASN A 338 -2.91 -24.54 -9.05
N SER A 339 -3.57 -23.59 -8.35
CA SER A 339 -4.88 -23.88 -7.72
C SER A 339 -5.58 -22.65 -7.14
N LEU A 340 -5.37 -21.47 -7.71
CA LEU A 340 -6.14 -20.31 -7.24
C LEU A 340 -7.62 -20.53 -7.57
N ILE A 341 -8.47 -20.46 -6.57
CA ILE A 341 -9.91 -20.54 -6.79
C ILE A 341 -10.41 -19.35 -7.61
N PRO A 342 -11.49 -19.51 -8.40
CA PRO A 342 -12.02 -18.45 -9.24
C PRO A 342 -12.28 -17.13 -8.50
N LEU A 343 -12.70 -17.20 -7.23
CA LEU A 343 -12.90 -16.00 -6.41
C LEU A 343 -11.58 -15.23 -6.23
N THR A 344 -10.49 -15.92 -5.84
CA THR A 344 -9.17 -15.28 -5.66
C THR A 344 -8.71 -14.57 -6.92
N MET A 345 -8.89 -15.19 -8.09
CA MET A 345 -8.55 -14.58 -9.38
C MET A 345 -9.37 -13.32 -9.64
N SER A 346 -10.65 -13.32 -9.27
CA SER A 346 -11.54 -12.16 -9.46
C SER A 346 -11.25 -10.98 -8.50
N LEU A 347 -10.54 -11.23 -7.39
CA LEU A 347 -10.20 -10.20 -6.41
C LEU A 347 -9.08 -9.26 -6.88
N LEU A 348 -8.15 -9.78 -7.70
CA LEU A 348 -6.97 -9.03 -8.12
C LEU A 348 -6.57 -9.38 -9.56
N LYS A 349 -6.82 -8.48 -10.50
CA LYS A 349 -6.50 -8.65 -11.93
C LYS A 349 -5.02 -8.90 -12.19
N ASN A 350 -4.13 -8.35 -11.35
CA ASN A 350 -2.68 -8.59 -11.43
C ASN A 350 -2.28 -10.08 -11.37
N LEU A 351 -3.10 -10.94 -10.78
CA LEU A 351 -2.83 -12.39 -10.75
C LEU A 351 -3.06 -13.05 -12.12
N GLU A 352 -3.90 -12.45 -12.96
CA GLU A 352 -4.22 -12.96 -14.29
C GLU A 352 -3.22 -12.50 -15.34
N MET A 353 -2.87 -11.20 -15.32
CA MET A 353 -2.11 -10.55 -16.37
C MET A 353 -1.28 -9.37 -15.86
N ASP A 354 -0.33 -8.92 -16.68
CA ASP A 354 0.33 -7.64 -16.50
C ASP A 354 -0.65 -6.51 -16.87
N ILE A 355 -0.85 -5.58 -15.93
CA ILE A 355 -1.88 -4.55 -16.09
C ILE A 355 -1.32 -3.16 -16.40
N TYR A 356 0.03 -3.02 -16.38
CA TYR A 356 0.62 -1.68 -16.37
C TYR A 356 0.34 -0.89 -17.63
N ASP A 357 0.55 -1.49 -18.79
CA ASP A 357 0.35 -0.81 -20.08
C ASP A 357 -1.14 -0.56 -20.35
N ASP A 358 -2.00 -1.50 -19.98
CA ASP A 358 -3.46 -1.34 -20.05
C ASP A 358 -3.94 -0.18 -19.19
N LEU A 359 -3.45 -0.06 -17.96
CA LEU A 359 -3.79 1.04 -17.06
C LEU A 359 -3.39 2.40 -17.66
N ILE A 360 -2.18 2.52 -18.21
CA ILE A 360 -1.71 3.75 -18.83
C ILE A 360 -2.59 4.12 -20.03
N ASN A 361 -2.94 3.15 -20.88
CA ASN A 361 -3.81 3.35 -22.02
C ASN A 361 -5.21 3.81 -21.59
N VAL A 362 -5.79 3.18 -20.58
CA VAL A 362 -7.08 3.57 -20.01
C VAL A 362 -7.01 5.00 -19.46
N CYS A 363 -6.00 5.33 -18.66
CA CYS A 363 -5.83 6.67 -18.11
C CYS A 363 -5.71 7.72 -19.23
N ASN A 364 -4.85 7.49 -20.22
CA ASN A 364 -4.66 8.42 -21.35
C ASN A 364 -5.97 8.65 -22.10
N LYS A 365 -6.70 7.58 -22.43
CA LYS A 365 -8.00 7.67 -23.10
C LYS A 365 -8.99 8.53 -22.32
N LEU A 366 -9.16 8.25 -21.02
CA LEU A 366 -10.10 8.98 -20.17
C LEU A 366 -9.69 10.46 -19.98
N ILE A 367 -8.39 10.74 -19.91
CA ILE A 367 -7.86 12.11 -19.81
C ILE A 367 -8.17 12.89 -21.10
N GLU A 368 -7.95 12.29 -22.27
CA GLU A 368 -8.24 12.92 -23.56
C GLU A 368 -9.75 13.15 -23.74
N GLU A 369 -10.62 12.16 -23.45
CA GLU A 369 -12.07 12.32 -23.50
C GLU A 369 -12.58 13.47 -22.61
N LYS A 370 -11.99 13.64 -21.42
CA LYS A 370 -12.32 14.76 -20.53
C LYS A 370 -11.83 16.09 -21.08
N ARG A 371 -10.63 16.11 -21.65
CA ARG A 371 -10.05 17.31 -22.26
C ARG A 371 -10.91 17.82 -23.43
N GLU A 372 -11.45 16.93 -24.26
CA GLU A 372 -12.32 17.29 -25.37
C GLU A 372 -13.67 17.86 -24.91
N LYS A 373 -14.23 17.32 -23.81
CA LYS A 373 -15.52 17.77 -23.26
C LYS A 373 -15.43 19.10 -22.52
N ASN A 374 -14.31 19.35 -21.86
CA ASN A 374 -14.08 20.54 -21.06
C ASN A 374 -12.80 21.20 -21.56
N ALA A 375 -12.87 22.37 -22.16
CA ALA A 375 -11.71 23.14 -22.55
C ALA A 375 -10.91 23.54 -21.31
N TYR A 376 -10.12 22.59 -20.77
CA TYR A 376 -9.25 22.84 -19.63
C TYR A 376 -8.15 23.84 -20.00
N THR A 377 -8.35 25.08 -19.65
CA THR A 377 -7.30 26.10 -19.65
C THR A 377 -6.67 26.18 -18.26
N GLY A 378 -6.18 25.06 -17.74
CA GLY A 378 -5.56 25.00 -16.43
C GLY A 378 -4.27 25.81 -16.39
N LYS A 379 -4.37 27.12 -16.18
CA LYS A 379 -3.20 27.96 -15.88
C LYS A 379 -2.79 27.70 -14.44
N ILE A 380 -1.67 27.02 -14.26
CA ILE A 380 -1.03 26.87 -12.95
C ILE A 380 -0.17 28.11 -12.71
N SER A 381 -0.52 28.92 -11.72
CA SER A 381 0.35 29.99 -11.26
C SER A 381 1.46 29.44 -10.37
N LEU A 382 2.66 29.28 -10.92
CA LEU A 382 3.83 28.81 -10.16
C LEU A 382 4.16 29.71 -8.96
N GLU A 383 3.95 31.02 -9.08
CA GLU A 383 4.16 31.97 -7.99
C GLU A 383 3.16 31.75 -6.85
N SER A 384 1.89 31.54 -7.17
CA SER A 384 0.86 31.23 -6.20
C SER A 384 1.14 29.92 -5.45
N MET A 385 1.74 28.92 -6.12
CA MET A 385 2.13 27.66 -5.52
C MET A 385 3.31 27.83 -4.56
N ARG A 386 4.34 28.59 -4.92
CA ARG A 386 5.49 28.89 -4.05
C ARG A 386 5.07 29.65 -2.80
N LEU A 387 4.20 30.66 -2.96
CA LEU A 387 3.63 31.40 -1.83
C LEU A 387 2.81 30.47 -0.91
N GLY A 388 1.99 29.60 -1.50
CA GLY A 388 1.19 28.61 -0.75
C GLY A 388 2.05 27.67 0.08
N GLU A 389 3.18 27.21 -0.45
CA GLU A 389 4.11 26.37 0.28
C GLU A 389 4.78 27.13 1.43
N PHE A 390 5.21 28.34 1.20
CA PHE A 390 5.77 29.18 2.26
C PHE A 390 4.80 29.33 3.42
N VAL A 391 3.53 29.68 3.14
CA VAL A 391 2.47 29.78 4.15
C VAL A 391 2.22 28.43 4.85
N HIS A 392 2.14 27.33 4.10
CA HIS A 392 1.98 26.00 4.69
C HIS A 392 3.15 25.62 5.59
N SER A 393 4.38 25.94 5.18
CA SER A 393 5.59 25.67 5.98
C SER A 393 5.60 26.44 7.29
N ILE A 394 5.16 27.72 7.28
CA ILE A 394 4.98 28.52 8.49
C ILE A 394 3.93 27.89 9.40
N MET A 395 2.77 27.50 8.86
CA MET A 395 1.71 26.86 9.65
C MET A 395 2.16 25.55 10.29
N MET A 396 2.92 24.73 9.55
CA MET A 396 3.49 23.50 10.08
C MET A 396 4.56 23.76 11.16
N GLY A 397 5.37 24.81 10.98
CA GLY A 397 6.31 25.29 12.01
C GLY A 397 5.61 25.72 13.28
N LEU A 398 4.56 26.53 13.17
CA LEU A 398 3.74 26.97 14.32
C LEU A 398 3.07 25.79 15.02
N ARG A 399 2.50 24.83 14.26
CA ARG A 399 1.96 23.58 14.83
C ARG A 399 3.02 22.76 15.57
N SER A 400 4.25 22.73 15.06
CA SER A 400 5.38 22.07 15.73
C SER A 400 5.73 22.73 17.07
N VAL A 401 5.72 24.06 17.11
CA VAL A 401 5.97 24.83 18.35
C VAL A 401 4.83 24.59 19.35
N VAL A 402 3.57 24.69 18.91
CA VAL A 402 2.41 24.41 19.78
C VAL A 402 2.46 22.99 20.36
N ARG A 403 2.87 21.99 19.56
CA ARG A 403 3.07 20.60 20.04
C ARG A 403 4.12 20.49 21.14
N ARG A 404 5.15 21.34 21.11
CA ARG A 404 6.21 21.34 22.10
C ARG A 404 5.73 21.86 23.47
N PHE A 405 4.79 22.78 23.46
CA PHE A 405 4.24 23.39 24.69
C PHE A 405 2.98 22.69 25.23
N PHE A 406 2.26 21.93 24.40
CA PHE A 406 1.04 21.20 24.77
C PHE A 406 1.12 19.72 24.36
N PRO A 407 2.05 18.95 24.94
CA PRO A 407 2.34 17.59 24.48
C PRO A 407 1.17 16.62 24.67
N GLU A 408 0.38 16.77 25.74
CA GLU A 408 -0.63 15.78 26.13
C GLU A 408 -1.85 15.75 25.20
N LYS A 409 -2.33 16.91 24.75
CA LYS A 409 -3.49 17.00 23.82
C LYS A 409 -3.12 16.71 22.37
N LEU A 410 -1.83 16.68 22.04
CA LEU A 410 -1.32 16.57 20.67
C LEU A 410 -0.46 15.31 20.42
N LYS A 411 -0.15 14.52 21.45
CA LYS A 411 0.52 13.21 21.29
C LYS A 411 -0.29 12.28 20.41
N MET A 412 -1.61 12.33 20.50
CA MET A 412 -2.53 11.54 19.67
C MET A 412 -2.39 11.80 18.16
N PHE A 413 -1.98 13.02 17.77
CA PHE A 413 -1.75 13.37 16.35
C PHE A 413 -0.30 13.14 15.86
N ALA A 414 0.62 12.78 16.75
CA ALA A 414 2.04 12.78 16.45
C ALA A 414 2.56 11.41 16.00
N VAL A 415 1.96 10.31 16.41
CA VAL A 415 2.47 8.94 16.16
C VAL A 415 1.89 8.35 14.88
N GLY A 416 0.65 8.65 14.51
CA GLY A 416 -0.03 8.09 13.35
C GLY A 416 0.30 8.76 12.00
N ARG A 417 0.87 9.97 11.98
CA ARG A 417 1.24 10.64 10.72
C ARG A 417 2.73 10.52 10.50
N SER A 418 3.11 9.69 9.54
CA SER A 418 4.47 9.61 9.03
C SER A 418 4.99 11.04 8.81
N HIS A 419 6.13 11.37 9.45
CA HIS A 419 6.80 12.64 9.20
C HIS A 419 7.37 12.62 7.78
N PHE A 420 6.52 12.95 6.80
CA PHE A 420 7.01 13.16 5.44
C PHE A 420 7.97 14.35 5.45
N ARG A 421 9.25 14.05 5.35
CA ARG A 421 10.34 15.03 5.40
C ARG A 421 10.46 15.85 4.10
N GLY A 422 9.63 15.57 3.13
CA GLY A 422 9.72 16.12 1.77
C GLY A 422 10.36 15.13 0.78
N PHE A 423 10.27 15.46 -0.49
CA PHE A 423 10.99 14.75 -1.55
C PHE A 423 12.48 15.09 -1.47
N ASN A 424 13.33 14.09 -1.37
CA ASN A 424 14.75 14.27 -1.59
C ASN A 424 14.97 14.40 -3.11
N ARG A 425 15.48 15.54 -3.56
CA ARG A 425 15.64 15.86 -4.99
C ARG A 425 16.52 14.84 -5.71
N ASP A 426 17.72 14.60 -5.20
CA ASP A 426 18.69 13.69 -5.84
C ASP A 426 18.10 12.27 -5.96
N SER A 427 17.40 11.81 -4.92
CA SER A 427 16.74 10.49 -4.94
C SER A 427 15.56 10.44 -5.92
N ILE A 428 14.82 11.52 -6.12
CA ILE A 428 13.74 11.59 -7.12
C ILE A 428 14.32 11.59 -8.52
N ASP A 429 15.35 12.40 -8.76
CA ASP A 429 16.00 12.53 -10.06
C ASP A 429 16.64 11.21 -10.50
N GLU A 430 17.38 10.52 -9.60
CA GLU A 430 17.91 9.18 -9.85
C GLU A 430 16.80 8.16 -10.21
N LYS A 431 15.71 8.20 -9.46
CA LYS A 431 14.56 7.32 -9.72
C LYS A 431 13.88 7.60 -11.05
N VAL A 432 13.68 8.87 -11.39
CA VAL A 432 13.06 9.24 -12.67
C VAL A 432 13.96 8.86 -13.83
N GLN A 433 15.27 9.10 -13.75
CA GLN A 433 16.24 8.65 -14.77
C GLN A 433 16.15 7.11 -14.97
N THR A 434 16.04 6.34 -13.90
CA THR A 434 15.87 4.89 -14.00
C THR A 434 14.54 4.53 -14.67
N ILE A 435 13.47 5.24 -14.37
CA ILE A 435 12.16 5.02 -15.00
C ILE A 435 12.23 5.38 -16.48
N GLU A 436 12.83 6.51 -16.86
CA GLU A 436 13.03 6.91 -18.25
C GLU A 436 13.72 5.83 -19.08
N GLN A 437 14.76 5.21 -18.51
CA GLN A 437 15.47 4.09 -19.15
C GLN A 437 14.57 2.86 -19.34
N LEU A 438 13.77 2.53 -18.30
CA LEU A 438 12.91 1.36 -18.32
C LEU A 438 11.75 1.47 -19.30
N ILE A 439 11.18 2.66 -19.48
CA ILE A 439 10.02 2.88 -20.37
C ILE A 439 10.40 3.61 -21.66
N ASN A 440 11.68 3.84 -21.89
CA ASN A 440 12.23 4.55 -23.07
C ASN A 440 11.52 5.89 -23.35
N LYS A 441 11.44 6.73 -22.32
CA LYS A 441 10.73 8.01 -22.38
C LYS A 441 11.50 9.09 -21.62
N LYS A 442 11.63 10.29 -22.19
CA LYS A 442 12.29 11.43 -21.58
C LYS A 442 11.29 12.42 -21.03
N VAL A 443 11.58 12.95 -19.84
CA VAL A 443 10.74 13.95 -19.17
C VAL A 443 11.59 15.03 -18.53
N SER A 444 11.01 16.21 -18.36
CA SER A 444 11.61 17.32 -17.63
C SER A 444 11.00 17.41 -16.23
N LEU A 445 11.85 17.52 -15.21
CA LEU A 445 11.46 17.64 -13.81
C LEU A 445 11.59 19.08 -13.32
N ASN A 446 10.54 19.62 -12.75
CA ASN A 446 10.57 20.91 -12.07
C ASN A 446 10.18 20.73 -10.59
N HIS A 447 11.18 20.77 -9.72
CA HIS A 447 11.00 20.73 -8.28
C HIS A 447 10.54 22.10 -7.79
N LEU A 448 9.23 22.29 -7.64
CA LEU A 448 8.71 23.54 -7.09
C LEU A 448 9.00 23.66 -5.61
N SER A 449 9.02 22.53 -4.91
CA SER A 449 9.27 22.46 -3.48
C SER A 449 9.69 21.07 -3.00
N SER A 450 9.94 20.93 -1.70
CA SER A 450 10.14 19.63 -1.08
C SER A 450 8.87 18.75 -1.04
N ARG A 451 7.72 19.27 -1.44
CA ARG A 451 6.41 18.58 -1.34
C ARG A 451 5.64 18.52 -2.65
N LEU A 452 6.21 19.12 -3.69
CA LEU A 452 5.55 19.24 -4.98
C LEU A 452 6.57 19.31 -6.12
N LEU A 453 6.37 18.44 -7.10
CA LEU A 453 7.12 18.46 -8.35
C LEU A 453 6.16 18.40 -9.54
N ILE A 454 6.56 19.02 -10.63
CA ILE A 454 5.88 18.94 -11.93
C ILE A 454 6.75 18.12 -12.87
N ILE A 455 6.13 17.20 -13.57
CA ILE A 455 6.74 16.42 -14.64
C ILE A 455 6.09 16.84 -15.94
N THR A 456 6.91 17.22 -16.90
CA THR A 456 6.49 17.65 -18.24
C THR A 456 7.20 16.81 -19.31
N SER A 457 6.65 16.75 -20.51
CA SER A 457 7.34 16.17 -21.66
C SER A 457 8.59 17.01 -21.98
N GLU A 458 9.74 16.38 -22.25
CA GLU A 458 10.81 17.07 -22.92
C GLU A 458 10.29 17.52 -24.30
N VAL A 459 10.23 18.82 -24.50
CA VAL A 459 9.96 19.36 -25.83
C VAL A 459 11.27 19.22 -26.60
N ASP A 460 11.29 18.40 -27.65
CA ASP A 460 12.36 18.48 -28.63
C ASP A 460 12.39 19.93 -29.13
N GLU A 461 13.36 20.71 -28.68
CA GLU A 461 13.71 21.99 -29.31
C GLU A 461 14.18 21.66 -30.73
N LYS A 462 13.24 21.69 -31.67
CA LYS A 462 13.51 21.75 -33.09
C LYS A 462 13.22 23.13 -33.60
#